data_ed66196554a2663b209dfaca5d2341b5
#
_entry.id   ed66196554a2663b209dfaca5d2341b5
#
_cell.length_a   1.000
_cell.length_b   1.000
_cell.length_c   1.000
_cell.angle_alpha   90.00
_cell.angle_beta   90.00
_cell.angle_gamma   90.00
#
_symmetry.space_group_name_H-M   'P 1'
#
loop_
_entity.id
_entity.type
_entity.pdbx_description
1 polymer ?
#
loop_
_entity_poly.entity_id
_entity_poly.type
_entity_poly.pdbx_seq_one_letter_code
_entity_poly.pdbx_strand_id
1 'polypeptide(L)'
;MIRGVLACVLLVFLLLNAIVYAQDDDVRSAVDYKVNKMQKVLHLTDSQAEAIKPIIKDFLVKRQAVLDEAAGQGIVDHIAVKSTLKSLKEDEYQKLGKILTQEQMQKWINEENIMAALNPDSPESTVDDGVGMDATGANFKF
;
A
#
# COMPACT_ATOMS: atom_id res chain seq x y z
N MET A 1 -13.28 21.91 42.06
CA MET A 1 -13.66 20.91 41.03
C MET A 1 -13.11 21.18 39.65
N ILE A 2 -12.80 22.40 39.24
CA ILE A 2 -12.31 22.75 37.89
C ILE A 2 -10.87 22.23 37.59
N ARG A 3 -10.03 22.13 38.62
CA ARG A 3 -8.63 21.66 38.47
C ARG A 3 -8.47 20.21 38.04
N GLY A 4 -9.40 19.33 38.47
CA GLY A 4 -9.36 17.89 38.09
C GLY A 4 -9.80 17.63 36.64
N VAL A 5 -10.77 18.40 36.15
CA VAL A 5 -11.28 18.27 34.78
C VAL A 5 -10.22 18.71 33.76
N LEU A 6 -9.48 19.78 34.06
CA LEU A 6 -8.42 20.28 33.18
C LEU A 6 -7.26 19.26 33.06
N ALA A 7 -6.90 18.58 34.14
CA ALA A 7 -5.87 17.55 34.15
C ALA A 7 -6.27 16.32 33.31
N CYS A 8 -7.53 15.87 33.40
CA CYS A 8 -8.05 14.77 32.59
C CYS A 8 -8.09 15.10 31.08
N VAL A 9 -8.49 16.33 30.72
CA VAL A 9 -8.50 16.75 29.32
C VAL A 9 -7.10 16.81 28.73
N LEU A 10 -6.12 17.31 29.48
CA LEU A 10 -4.71 17.33 29.06
C LEU A 10 -4.14 15.92 28.88
N LEU A 11 -4.49 14.99 29.76
CA LEU A 11 -4.03 13.60 29.70
C LEU A 11 -4.61 12.85 28.52
N VAL A 12 -5.89 13.07 28.18
CA VAL A 12 -6.54 12.53 26.99
C VAL A 12 -5.92 13.09 25.71
N PHE A 13 -5.59 14.39 25.70
CA PHE A 13 -4.95 15.03 24.54
C PHE A 13 -3.53 14.49 24.29
N LEU A 14 -2.77 14.21 25.36
CA LEU A 14 -1.45 13.57 25.27
C LEU A 14 -1.52 12.13 24.76
N LEU A 15 -2.53 11.35 25.18
CA LEU A 15 -2.72 9.98 24.73
C LEU A 15 -3.13 9.90 23.25
N LEU A 16 -3.98 10.83 22.78
CA LEU A 16 -4.39 10.90 21.38
C LEU A 16 -3.20 11.22 20.44
N ASN A 17 -2.28 12.07 20.86
CA ASN A 17 -1.08 12.35 20.07
C ASN A 17 -0.12 11.15 20.00
N ALA A 18 0.00 10.34 21.05
CA ALA A 18 0.87 9.17 21.04
C ALA A 18 0.43 8.10 20.04
N ILE A 19 -0.87 7.94 19.80
CA ILE A 19 -1.41 6.97 18.83
C ILE A 19 -1.08 7.38 17.39
N VAL A 20 -1.13 8.67 17.08
CA VAL A 20 -0.82 9.19 15.73
C VAL A 20 0.67 8.98 15.37
N TYR A 21 1.57 9.14 16.33
CA TYR A 21 3.02 8.94 16.10
C TYR A 21 3.38 7.46 15.86
N ALA A 22 2.73 6.52 16.54
CA ALA A 22 3.02 5.10 16.38
C ALA A 22 2.65 4.58 14.98
N GLN A 23 1.55 5.05 14.37
CA GLN A 23 1.15 4.65 13.02
C GLN A 23 2.09 5.19 11.92
N ASP A 24 2.70 6.36 12.11
CA ASP A 24 3.61 6.93 11.09
C ASP A 24 4.94 6.16 11.02
N ASP A 25 5.42 5.62 12.14
CA ASP A 25 6.64 4.80 12.18
C ASP A 25 6.44 3.44 11.51
N ASP A 26 5.29 2.79 11.68
CA ASP A 26 4.97 1.51 11.03
C ASP A 26 4.82 1.68 9.52
N VAL A 27 4.13 2.72 9.07
CA VAL A 27 4.00 3.04 7.64
C VAL A 27 5.36 3.36 7.03
N ARG A 28 6.19 4.13 7.71
CA ARG A 28 7.54 4.49 7.25
C ARG A 28 8.40 3.24 7.07
N SER A 29 8.39 2.34 8.04
CA SER A 29 9.11 1.06 7.96
C SER A 29 8.64 0.22 6.78
N ALA A 30 7.34 0.13 6.54
CA ALA A 30 6.77 -0.59 5.42
C ALA A 30 7.15 0.03 4.06
N VAL A 31 7.15 1.38 3.97
CA VAL A 31 7.61 2.11 2.78
C VAL A 31 9.06 1.79 2.48
N ASP A 32 9.94 1.94 3.48
CA ASP A 32 11.37 1.70 3.30
C ASP A 32 11.65 0.24 2.91
N TYR A 33 10.94 -0.71 3.51
CA TYR A 33 11.04 -2.12 3.13
C TYR A 33 10.65 -2.34 1.65
N LYS A 34 9.49 -1.82 1.21
CA LYS A 34 9.00 -2.00 -0.16
C LYS A 34 9.93 -1.32 -1.18
N VAL A 35 10.36 -0.09 -0.91
CA VAL A 35 11.29 0.65 -1.77
C VAL A 35 12.64 -0.06 -1.88
N ASN A 36 13.21 -0.51 -0.76
CA ASN A 36 14.48 -1.27 -0.77
C ASN A 36 14.36 -2.59 -1.55
N LYS A 37 13.22 -3.29 -1.42
CA LYS A 37 12.95 -4.49 -2.22
C LYS A 37 12.89 -4.15 -3.71
N MET A 38 12.13 -3.12 -4.10
CA MET A 38 12.05 -2.67 -5.48
C MET A 38 13.42 -2.26 -6.03
N GLN A 39 14.20 -1.51 -5.25
CA GLN A 39 15.54 -1.07 -5.65
C GLN A 39 16.46 -2.27 -5.96
N LYS A 40 16.43 -3.30 -5.11
CA LYS A 40 17.24 -4.52 -5.31
C LYS A 40 16.77 -5.34 -6.52
N VAL A 41 15.46 -5.57 -6.63
CA VAL A 41 14.89 -6.42 -7.69
C VAL A 41 14.97 -5.75 -9.05
N LEU A 42 14.70 -4.45 -9.13
CA LEU A 42 14.60 -3.69 -10.38
C LEU A 42 15.88 -2.93 -10.73
N HIS A 43 16.90 -2.97 -9.87
CA HIS A 43 18.14 -2.19 -10.01
C HIS A 43 17.86 -0.69 -10.20
N LEU A 44 16.98 -0.14 -9.34
CA LEU A 44 16.60 1.27 -9.42
C LEU A 44 17.78 2.18 -9.09
N THR A 45 17.86 3.30 -9.78
CA THR A 45 18.75 4.39 -9.38
C THR A 45 18.24 5.01 -8.07
N ASP A 46 19.12 5.68 -7.33
CA ASP A 46 18.73 6.37 -6.09
C ASP A 46 17.65 7.44 -6.36
N SER A 47 17.72 8.12 -7.51
CA SER A 47 16.70 9.08 -7.93
C SER A 47 15.33 8.42 -8.15
N GLN A 48 15.29 7.25 -8.79
CA GLN A 48 14.05 6.49 -8.96
C GLN A 48 13.51 6.01 -7.60
N ALA A 49 14.38 5.48 -6.73
CA ALA A 49 14.01 5.02 -5.39
C ALA A 49 13.39 6.16 -4.55
N GLU A 50 13.99 7.36 -4.57
CA GLU A 50 13.42 8.51 -3.88
C GLU A 50 12.09 8.97 -4.49
N ALA A 51 11.97 8.94 -5.83
CA ALA A 51 10.77 9.38 -6.53
C ALA A 51 9.56 8.43 -6.30
N ILE A 52 9.78 7.14 -6.08
CA ILE A 52 8.68 6.18 -5.81
C ILE A 52 8.20 6.19 -4.36
N LYS A 53 9.01 6.64 -3.39
CA LYS A 53 8.64 6.66 -1.95
C LYS A 53 7.28 7.28 -1.67
N PRO A 54 6.95 8.49 -2.17
CA PRO A 54 5.65 9.11 -1.91
C PRO A 54 4.48 8.31 -2.52
N ILE A 55 4.70 7.63 -3.65
CA ILE A 55 3.69 6.79 -4.30
C ILE A 55 3.39 5.57 -3.44
N ILE A 56 4.44 4.90 -2.97
CA ILE A 56 4.33 3.73 -2.08
C ILE A 56 3.67 4.13 -0.75
N LYS A 57 4.05 5.28 -0.17
CA LYS A 57 3.43 5.80 1.06
C LYS A 57 1.93 6.03 0.87
N ASP A 58 1.53 6.74 -0.19
CA ASP A 58 0.12 7.02 -0.51
C ASP A 58 -0.69 5.73 -0.65
N PHE A 59 -0.17 4.74 -1.36
CA PHE A 59 -0.79 3.44 -1.51
C PHE A 59 -0.96 2.71 -0.17
N LEU A 60 0.09 2.61 0.66
CA LEU A 60 0.04 1.88 1.93
C LEU A 60 -0.91 2.52 2.92
N VAL A 61 -0.94 3.86 3.01
CA VAL A 61 -1.88 4.59 3.88
C VAL A 61 -3.32 4.36 3.45
N LYS A 62 -3.63 4.48 2.16
CA LYS A 62 -4.98 4.25 1.64
C LYS A 62 -5.42 2.80 1.80
N ARG A 63 -4.52 1.86 1.55
CA ARG A 63 -4.76 0.44 1.74
C ARG A 63 -5.11 0.13 3.20
N GLN A 64 -4.32 0.66 4.15
CA GLN A 64 -4.58 0.47 5.58
C GLN A 64 -5.95 1.04 5.97
N ALA A 65 -6.29 2.24 5.51
CA ALA A 65 -7.59 2.85 5.80
C ALA A 65 -8.77 1.99 5.31
N VAL A 66 -8.66 1.38 4.13
CA VAL A 66 -9.68 0.45 3.60
C VAL A 66 -9.82 -0.79 4.48
N LEU A 67 -8.71 -1.34 4.95
CA LEU A 67 -8.71 -2.53 5.80
C LEU A 67 -9.25 -2.22 7.20
N ASP A 68 -8.90 -1.08 7.78
CA ASP A 68 -9.39 -0.63 9.09
C ASP A 68 -10.90 -0.36 9.05
N GLU A 69 -11.39 0.27 7.99
CA GLU A 69 -12.82 0.49 7.78
C GLU A 69 -13.55 -0.85 7.68
N ALA A 70 -13.04 -1.78 6.90
CA ALA A 70 -13.62 -3.12 6.76
C ALA A 70 -13.66 -3.86 8.10
N ALA A 71 -12.60 -3.81 8.89
CA ALA A 71 -12.55 -4.43 10.21
C ALA A 71 -13.52 -3.80 11.20
N GLY A 72 -13.73 -2.48 11.13
CA GLY A 72 -14.62 -1.74 12.03
C GLY A 72 -16.12 -1.98 11.79
N GLN A 73 -16.50 -2.33 10.56
CA GLN A 73 -17.92 -2.48 10.19
C GLN A 73 -18.53 -3.85 10.54
N GLY A 74 -17.73 -4.86 10.91
CA GLY A 74 -18.18 -6.19 11.37
C GLY A 74 -18.91 -7.04 10.32
N ILE A 75 -19.37 -6.44 9.23
CA ILE A 75 -19.96 -7.10 8.05
C ILE A 75 -19.13 -6.64 6.86
N VAL A 76 -18.17 -7.46 6.48
CA VAL A 76 -17.28 -7.11 5.37
C VAL A 76 -17.92 -7.56 4.07
N ASP A 77 -18.34 -6.60 3.23
CA ASP A 77 -18.55 -6.88 1.82
C ASP A 77 -17.16 -7.10 1.18
N HIS A 78 -16.71 -8.36 1.20
CA HIS A 78 -15.41 -8.75 0.66
C HIS A 78 -15.25 -8.34 -0.80
N ILE A 79 -16.34 -8.27 -1.58
CA ILE A 79 -16.31 -7.87 -3.00
C ILE A 79 -16.01 -6.39 -3.12
N ALA A 80 -16.65 -5.55 -2.32
CA ALA A 80 -16.41 -4.11 -2.33
C ALA A 80 -14.98 -3.76 -1.87
N VAL A 81 -14.50 -4.40 -0.78
CA VAL A 81 -13.13 -4.23 -0.30
C VAL A 81 -12.11 -4.65 -1.37
N LYS A 82 -12.30 -5.84 -1.97
CA LYS A 82 -11.43 -6.34 -3.04
C LYS A 82 -11.40 -5.38 -4.23
N SER A 83 -12.56 -4.88 -4.67
CA SER A 83 -12.66 -3.91 -5.77
C SER A 83 -11.91 -2.61 -5.46
N THR A 84 -12.05 -2.10 -4.24
CA THR A 84 -11.35 -0.88 -3.81
C THR A 84 -9.84 -1.09 -3.75
N LEU A 85 -9.36 -2.20 -3.19
CA LEU A 85 -7.94 -2.54 -3.14
C LEU A 85 -7.35 -2.70 -4.55
N LYS A 86 -8.09 -3.31 -5.49
CA LYS A 86 -7.70 -3.42 -6.89
C LYS A 86 -7.54 -2.04 -7.54
N SER A 87 -8.49 -1.14 -7.36
CA SER A 87 -8.40 0.23 -7.89
C SER A 87 -7.22 1.00 -7.32
N LEU A 88 -6.92 0.84 -6.03
CA LEU A 88 -5.74 1.43 -5.40
C LEU A 88 -4.44 0.90 -6.00
N LYS A 89 -4.39 -0.40 -6.30
CA LYS A 89 -3.22 -1.04 -6.93
C LYS A 89 -3.01 -0.57 -8.36
N GLU A 90 -4.08 -0.42 -9.12
CA GLU A 90 -4.04 0.14 -10.48
C GLU A 90 -3.53 1.59 -10.47
N ASP A 91 -3.98 2.43 -9.55
CA ASP A 91 -3.49 3.80 -9.37
C ASP A 91 -1.99 3.84 -9.00
N GLU A 92 -1.55 2.94 -8.09
CA GLU A 92 -0.13 2.78 -7.77
C GLU A 92 0.69 2.45 -9.03
N TYR A 93 0.25 1.47 -9.82
CA TYR A 93 0.94 1.06 -11.05
C TYR A 93 1.00 2.17 -12.10
N GLN A 94 -0.08 2.92 -12.29
CA GLN A 94 -0.09 4.07 -13.20
C GLN A 94 0.90 5.15 -12.78
N LYS A 95 1.02 5.43 -11.48
CA LYS A 95 1.97 6.40 -10.95
C LYS A 95 3.41 5.90 -11.07
N LEU A 96 3.67 4.63 -10.74
CA LEU A 96 4.98 4.00 -10.86
C LEU A 96 5.44 3.96 -12.32
N GLY A 97 4.54 3.69 -13.28
CA GLY A 97 4.85 3.64 -14.71
C GLY A 97 5.32 4.98 -15.31
N LYS A 98 5.16 6.09 -14.58
CA LYS A 98 5.73 7.40 -14.98
C LYS A 98 7.20 7.56 -14.58
N ILE A 99 7.70 6.71 -13.67
CA ILE A 99 9.06 6.78 -13.10
C ILE A 99 9.88 5.58 -13.56
N LEU A 100 9.25 4.41 -13.61
CA LEU A 100 9.89 3.15 -13.98
C LEU A 100 9.83 2.92 -15.48
N THR A 101 10.82 2.22 -16.03
CA THR A 101 10.75 1.74 -17.41
C THR A 101 9.70 0.64 -17.54
N GLN A 102 9.25 0.37 -18.77
CA GLN A 102 8.31 -0.72 -19.04
C GLN A 102 8.85 -2.07 -18.57
N GLU A 103 10.15 -2.33 -18.77
CA GLU A 103 10.80 -3.55 -18.33
C GLU A 103 10.81 -3.66 -16.79
N GLN A 104 11.13 -2.58 -16.09
CA GLN A 104 11.07 -2.52 -14.63
C GLN A 104 9.65 -2.76 -14.10
N MET A 105 8.64 -2.13 -14.72
CA MET A 105 7.24 -2.33 -14.36
C MET A 105 6.80 -3.79 -14.54
N GLN A 106 7.12 -4.40 -15.70
CA GLN A 106 6.76 -5.80 -15.95
C GLN A 106 7.42 -6.75 -14.96
N LYS A 107 8.70 -6.51 -14.67
CA LYS A 107 9.43 -7.30 -13.68
C LYS A 107 8.85 -7.15 -12.28
N TRP A 108 8.39 -5.94 -11.91
CA TRP A 108 7.76 -5.71 -10.60
C TRP A 108 6.41 -6.42 -10.48
N ILE A 109 5.54 -6.31 -11.48
CA ILE A 109 4.26 -7.01 -11.53
C ILE A 109 4.46 -8.53 -11.41
N ASN A 110 5.43 -9.09 -12.14
CA ASN A 110 5.74 -10.51 -12.03
C ASN A 110 6.22 -10.91 -10.64
N GLU A 111 7.07 -10.09 -10.01
CA GLU A 111 7.55 -10.35 -8.64
C GLU A 111 6.39 -10.33 -7.63
N GLU A 112 5.47 -9.36 -7.72
CA GLU A 112 4.31 -9.30 -6.83
C GLU A 112 3.38 -10.50 -7.03
N ASN A 113 3.15 -10.93 -8.28
CA ASN A 113 2.34 -12.11 -8.58
C ASN A 113 2.96 -13.40 -8.01
N ILE A 114 4.27 -13.57 -8.12
CA ILE A 114 4.97 -14.70 -7.51
C ILE A 114 4.81 -14.69 -5.99
N MET A 115 4.97 -13.52 -5.36
CA MET A 115 4.81 -13.40 -3.90
C MET A 115 3.37 -13.66 -3.44
N ALA A 116 2.39 -13.21 -4.21
CA ALA A 116 0.98 -13.50 -3.94
C ALA A 116 0.67 -15.00 -4.05
N ALA A 117 1.22 -15.67 -5.06
CA ALA A 117 1.05 -17.11 -5.24
C ALA A 117 1.72 -17.94 -4.12
N LEU A 118 2.84 -17.46 -3.57
CA LEU A 118 3.54 -18.12 -2.47
C LEU A 118 2.91 -17.87 -1.09
N ASN A 119 2.09 -16.83 -0.97
CA ASN A 119 1.42 -16.46 0.28
C ASN A 119 -0.06 -16.15 0.04
N PRO A 120 -0.89 -17.19 -0.22
CA PRO A 120 -2.30 -17.03 -0.59
C PRO A 120 -3.15 -16.36 0.50
N ASP A 121 -2.73 -16.41 1.76
CA ASP A 121 -3.40 -15.76 2.88
C ASP A 121 -3.00 -14.27 3.04
N SER A 122 -2.07 -13.78 2.21
CA SER A 122 -1.73 -12.35 2.20
C SER A 122 -2.89 -11.52 1.66
N PRO A 123 -3.21 -10.37 2.28
CA PRO A 123 -4.21 -9.44 1.73
C PRO A 123 -3.85 -8.94 0.31
N GLU A 124 -2.62 -9.13 -0.14
CA GLU A 124 -2.19 -8.86 -1.51
C GLU A 124 -2.58 -9.97 -2.49
N SER A 125 -2.71 -11.23 -2.03
CA SER A 125 -3.12 -12.35 -2.88
C SER A 125 -4.58 -12.28 -3.31
N THR A 126 -5.42 -11.52 -2.61
CA THR A 126 -6.84 -11.37 -2.92
C THR A 126 -7.12 -10.44 -4.11
N VAL A 127 -6.11 -9.82 -4.69
CA VAL A 127 -6.25 -8.86 -5.80
C VAL A 127 -6.22 -9.55 -7.17
N ASP A 128 -5.79 -10.82 -7.25
CA ASP A 128 -5.50 -11.47 -8.52
C ASP A 128 -6.46 -12.61 -8.90
N ASP A 129 -7.73 -12.27 -9.17
CA ASP A 129 -8.61 -13.17 -9.93
C ASP A 129 -9.05 -12.53 -11.25
N GLY A 130 -8.13 -12.10 -12.09
CA GLY A 130 -8.61 -11.67 -13.39
C GLY A 130 -7.79 -10.72 -14.24
N VAL A 131 -6.54 -10.49 -13.96
CA VAL A 131 -5.66 -10.02 -15.03
C VAL A 131 -5.12 -11.25 -15.73
N GLY A 132 -5.98 -11.91 -16.51
CA GLY A 132 -5.57 -12.88 -17.49
C GLY A 132 -4.61 -12.19 -18.43
N MET A 133 -3.32 -12.47 -18.30
CA MET A 133 -2.40 -12.30 -19.42
C MET A 133 -2.84 -13.30 -20.46
N ASP A 134 -3.62 -12.82 -21.47
CA ASP A 134 -3.61 -13.51 -22.72
C ASP A 134 -2.20 -13.38 -23.29
N ALA A 135 -1.68 -14.50 -23.77
CA ALA A 135 -0.30 -14.69 -24.24
C ALA A 135 0.06 -13.87 -25.49
N THR A 136 -0.68 -12.81 -25.76
CA THR A 136 -0.48 -11.88 -26.86
C THR A 136 -0.15 -10.50 -26.28
N GLY A 137 1.10 -10.26 -25.96
CA GLY A 137 1.73 -9.04 -25.45
C GLY A 137 1.33 -7.72 -26.11
N ALA A 138 0.05 -7.43 -26.21
CA ALA A 138 -0.47 -6.22 -26.84
C ALA A 138 -1.52 -5.57 -25.93
N ASN A 139 -1.26 -4.31 -25.63
CA ASN A 139 -2.16 -3.27 -25.17
C ASN A 139 -2.20 -2.93 -23.67
N PHE A 140 -1.06 -2.49 -23.13
CA PHE A 140 -1.14 -1.33 -22.28
C PHE A 140 -1.03 -0.07 -23.15
N LYS A 141 -2.15 0.56 -23.46
CA LYS A 141 -2.15 1.94 -23.97
C LYS A 141 -2.00 2.87 -22.77
N PHE A 142 -0.84 3.51 -22.71
CA PHE A 142 -0.60 4.68 -21.85
C PHE A 142 -1.24 5.91 -22.47
#